data_0599664684899cf6bbeac9c65fd7b6df
#
_entry.id   0599664684899cf6bbeac9c65fd7b6df
#
_cell.length_a   1.000
_cell.length_b   1.000
_cell.length_c   1.000
_cell.angle_alpha   90.00
_cell.angle_beta   90.00
_cell.angle_gamma   90.00
#
_symmetry.space_group_name_H-M   'P 1'
#
loop_
_entity.id
_entity.type
_entity.pdbx_description
1 polymer ?
#
loop_
_entity_poly.entity_id
_entity_poly.type
_entity_poly.pdbx_seq_one_letter_code
_entity_poly.pdbx_strand_id
1 'polypeptide(L)'
;MERPQESGAVGGRREPLSEPPPNPKGGRTLIVDARDPHAYIRPSAALKEAGETDQVFIRPGVYEDKVFVADRPVLLIGAGRDHVQIYSRRGGPLYLQRVPSGMISGITFRYVGSDQHSAINVLDSVCTITQCRATEGVLSGVVIYGPEARATFVENEVCYNRESGIFVFAGAQPRVAKNQCYGNHHFGLAVRDPGSHPECVRNVCHSNLLSGILLFHHAEALLLDNTCRDNQHWGLVMTPDTHPTPPREDLVTSNVLLPNPRGSLVVTEQPLADIGR
;
A
#
# COMPACT_ATOMS: atom_id res chain seq x y z
N MET A 1 10.79 -4.52 -30.19
CA MET A 1 10.93 -5.13 -28.86
C MET A 1 9.54 -5.52 -28.40
N GLU A 2 9.22 -6.78 -28.55
CA GLU A 2 7.94 -7.33 -28.11
C GLU A 2 7.86 -7.38 -26.59
N ARG A 3 6.69 -7.02 -26.04
CA ARG A 3 6.43 -7.16 -24.60
C ARG A 3 6.39 -8.64 -24.24
N PRO A 4 6.98 -9.07 -23.11
CA PRO A 4 6.83 -10.44 -22.63
C PRO A 4 5.35 -10.72 -22.36
N GLN A 5 4.86 -11.84 -22.86
CA GLN A 5 3.52 -12.34 -22.55
C GLN A 5 3.43 -12.68 -21.06
N GLU A 6 2.43 -12.12 -20.42
CA GLU A 6 2.08 -12.41 -19.02
C GLU A 6 1.64 -13.87 -18.89
N SER A 7 2.46 -14.68 -18.26
CA SER A 7 2.06 -16.02 -17.80
C SER A 7 1.75 -15.95 -16.31
N GLY A 8 0.46 -16.07 -15.96
CA GLY A 8 0.01 -16.58 -14.68
C GLY A 8 -0.36 -15.57 -13.60
N ALA A 9 -1.29 -14.65 -13.85
CA ALA A 9 -2.09 -14.06 -12.80
C ALA A 9 -3.51 -14.63 -12.89
N VAL A 10 -3.79 -15.69 -12.14
CA VAL A 10 -5.17 -16.14 -11.89
C VAL A 10 -5.78 -15.24 -10.82
N GLY A 11 -6.08 -14.03 -11.21
CA GLY A 11 -6.95 -13.11 -10.52
C GLY A 11 -8.02 -12.69 -11.52
N GLY A 12 -9.05 -13.50 -11.72
CA GLY A 12 -10.20 -13.12 -12.54
C GLY A 12 -10.70 -11.75 -12.09
N ARG A 13 -10.92 -10.82 -13.01
CA ARG A 13 -11.55 -9.53 -12.72
C ARG A 13 -12.87 -9.83 -12.01
N ARG A 14 -12.96 -9.43 -10.76
CA ARG A 14 -14.21 -9.54 -10.00
C ARG A 14 -15.19 -8.55 -10.60
N GLU A 15 -16.45 -8.95 -10.75
CA GLU A 15 -17.49 -8.01 -11.15
C GLU A 15 -17.60 -6.86 -10.13
N PRO A 16 -17.92 -5.63 -10.58
CA PRO A 16 -18.10 -4.51 -9.67
C PRO A 16 -19.28 -4.77 -8.75
N LEU A 17 -19.19 -4.29 -7.51
CA LEU A 17 -20.34 -4.22 -6.64
C LEU A 17 -21.38 -3.31 -7.30
N SER A 18 -22.56 -3.83 -7.59
CA SER A 18 -23.67 -3.07 -8.19
C SER A 18 -24.28 -2.09 -7.18
N GLU A 19 -24.28 -2.47 -5.89
CA GLU A 19 -24.86 -1.71 -4.79
C GLU A 19 -23.90 -1.64 -3.60
N PRO A 20 -24.04 -0.62 -2.75
CA PRO A 20 -23.22 -0.49 -1.54
C PRO A 20 -23.50 -1.69 -0.60
N PRO A 21 -22.45 -2.23 0.03
CA PRO A 21 -22.66 -3.18 1.12
C PRO A 21 -23.38 -2.50 2.29
N PRO A 22 -24.07 -3.26 3.15
CA PRO A 22 -24.67 -2.71 4.35
C PRO A 22 -23.69 -1.90 5.18
N ASN A 23 -24.09 -0.72 5.62
CA ASN A 23 -23.25 0.12 6.47
C ASN A 23 -23.19 -0.49 7.89
N PRO A 24 -22.02 -0.98 8.34
CA PRO A 24 -21.90 -1.67 9.63
C PRO A 24 -22.10 -0.76 10.83
N LYS A 25 -22.05 0.56 10.65
CA LYS A 25 -22.28 1.56 11.70
C LYS A 25 -23.73 2.07 11.74
N GLY A 26 -24.60 1.63 10.81
CA GLY A 26 -26.01 2.01 10.74
C GLY A 26 -26.28 3.45 10.30
N GLY A 27 -25.25 4.22 9.88
CA GLY A 27 -25.40 5.55 9.33
C GLY A 27 -25.87 5.54 7.88
N ARG A 28 -25.97 6.73 7.28
CA ARG A 28 -26.34 6.91 5.86
C ARG A 28 -25.29 6.31 4.93
N THR A 29 -25.69 5.99 3.72
CA THR A 29 -24.76 5.72 2.62
C THR A 29 -24.84 6.87 1.62
N LEU A 30 -23.73 7.60 1.46
CA LEU A 30 -23.59 8.66 0.48
C LEU A 30 -23.00 8.06 -0.80
N ILE A 31 -23.68 8.27 -1.92
CA ILE A 31 -23.26 7.71 -3.21
C ILE A 31 -22.43 8.71 -3.99
N VAL A 32 -21.31 8.22 -4.53
CA VAL A 32 -20.48 8.97 -5.47
C VAL A 32 -20.61 8.35 -6.86
N ASP A 33 -21.11 9.13 -7.81
CA ASP A 33 -21.20 8.77 -9.24
C ASP A 33 -21.17 10.04 -10.09
N ALA A 34 -20.13 10.24 -10.87
CA ALA A 34 -19.99 11.43 -11.72
C ALA A 34 -21.03 11.49 -12.88
N ARG A 35 -21.79 10.42 -13.11
CA ARG A 35 -22.81 10.32 -14.17
C ARG A 35 -24.24 10.49 -13.64
N ASP A 36 -24.42 10.46 -12.31
CA ASP A 36 -25.72 10.60 -11.67
C ASP A 36 -25.86 12.00 -11.09
N PRO A 37 -26.78 12.87 -11.57
CA PRO A 37 -26.95 14.23 -11.08
C PRO A 37 -27.45 14.30 -9.62
N HIS A 38 -27.93 13.21 -9.07
CA HIS A 38 -28.40 13.12 -7.69
C HIS A 38 -27.33 12.55 -6.72
N ALA A 39 -26.16 12.14 -7.24
CA ALA A 39 -25.05 11.65 -6.47
C ALA A 39 -23.94 12.73 -6.32
N TYR A 40 -22.99 12.47 -5.43
CA TYR A 40 -21.78 13.29 -5.35
C TYR A 40 -20.89 12.99 -6.55
N ILE A 41 -20.37 14.04 -7.19
CA ILE A 41 -19.46 13.91 -8.34
C ILE A 41 -18.02 13.58 -7.94
N ARG A 42 -17.67 13.76 -6.66
CA ARG A 42 -16.32 13.52 -6.11
C ARG A 42 -16.37 12.87 -4.73
N PRO A 43 -15.48 11.91 -4.45
CA PRO A 43 -15.35 11.31 -3.13
C PRO A 43 -15.12 12.32 -2.00
N SER A 44 -14.25 13.33 -2.21
CA SER A 44 -13.96 14.36 -1.22
C SER A 44 -15.19 15.21 -0.85
N ALA A 45 -16.09 15.46 -1.81
CA ALA A 45 -17.34 16.18 -1.55
C ALA A 45 -18.29 15.34 -0.66
N ALA A 46 -18.46 14.06 -0.98
CA ALA A 46 -19.26 13.15 -0.15
C ALA A 46 -18.68 13.01 1.27
N LEU A 47 -17.37 12.86 1.38
CA LEU A 47 -16.70 12.75 2.67
C LEU A 47 -16.85 14.01 3.52
N LYS A 48 -16.88 15.19 2.92
CA LYS A 48 -17.12 16.47 3.63
C LYS A 48 -18.49 16.50 4.31
N GLU A 49 -19.51 15.90 3.70
CA GLU A 49 -20.88 15.83 4.20
C GLU A 49 -21.15 14.60 5.09
N ALA A 50 -20.26 13.60 5.02
CA ALA A 50 -20.43 12.37 5.79
C ALA A 50 -20.17 12.61 7.28
N GLY A 51 -21.08 12.11 8.13
CA GLY A 51 -20.88 12.00 9.57
C GLY A 51 -19.98 10.83 9.94
N GLU A 52 -19.70 10.66 11.24
CA GLU A 52 -18.79 9.62 11.76
C GLU A 52 -19.28 8.19 11.55
N THR A 53 -20.58 8.00 11.42
CA THR A 53 -21.20 6.69 11.19
C THR A 53 -21.60 6.46 9.73
N ASP A 54 -21.46 7.48 8.87
CA ASP A 54 -21.87 7.39 7.48
C ASP A 54 -20.83 6.60 6.65
N GLN A 55 -21.32 5.97 5.60
CA GLN A 55 -20.52 5.30 4.58
C GLN A 55 -20.52 6.12 3.29
N VAL A 56 -19.38 6.26 2.65
CA VAL A 56 -19.28 6.78 1.29
C VAL A 56 -19.03 5.60 0.34
N PHE A 57 -19.96 5.37 -0.59
CA PHE A 57 -19.83 4.34 -1.62
C PHE A 57 -19.58 4.96 -2.98
N ILE A 58 -18.53 4.49 -3.65
CA ILE A 58 -18.10 5.00 -4.95
C ILE A 58 -18.45 3.99 -6.02
N ARG A 59 -19.36 4.37 -6.94
CA ARG A 59 -19.73 3.59 -8.11
C ARG A 59 -18.59 3.51 -9.12
N PRO A 60 -18.62 2.54 -10.06
CA PRO A 60 -17.60 2.41 -11.11
C PRO A 60 -17.38 3.72 -11.86
N GLY A 61 -16.11 4.15 -11.93
CA GLY A 61 -15.74 5.41 -12.57
C GLY A 61 -14.29 5.80 -12.32
N VAL A 62 -13.90 6.88 -13.00
CA VAL A 62 -12.57 7.51 -12.85
C VAL A 62 -12.78 8.93 -12.31
N TYR A 63 -12.23 9.20 -11.15
CA TYR A 63 -12.47 10.43 -10.41
C TYR A 63 -11.14 11.20 -10.23
N GLU A 64 -11.08 12.43 -10.75
CA GLU A 64 -9.98 13.33 -10.44
C GLU A 64 -10.27 13.99 -9.07
N ASP A 65 -9.58 13.52 -8.04
CA ASP A 65 -9.84 13.97 -6.68
C ASP A 65 -8.63 13.76 -5.75
N LYS A 66 -8.65 14.48 -4.63
CA LYS A 66 -7.75 14.30 -3.49
C LYS A 66 -8.59 14.05 -2.25
N VAL A 67 -8.53 12.84 -1.77
CA VAL A 67 -9.19 12.43 -0.53
C VAL A 67 -8.25 12.73 0.63
N PHE A 68 -8.61 13.70 1.46
CA PHE A 68 -7.94 14.03 2.70
C PHE A 68 -8.90 13.81 3.87
N VAL A 69 -8.50 12.95 4.81
CA VAL A 69 -9.25 12.68 6.04
C VAL A 69 -8.32 12.88 7.23
N ALA A 70 -8.70 13.75 8.16
CA ALA A 70 -7.96 14.02 9.38
C ALA A 70 -8.86 14.02 10.61
N ASP A 71 -8.34 13.46 11.71
CA ASP A 71 -8.90 13.54 13.06
C ASP A 71 -10.35 13.02 13.20
N ARG A 72 -10.79 12.15 12.30
CA ARG A 72 -12.15 11.57 12.32
C ARG A 72 -12.18 10.18 11.70
N PRO A 73 -13.20 9.36 12.04
CA PRO A 73 -13.45 8.07 11.39
C PRO A 73 -13.74 8.21 9.89
N VAL A 74 -13.46 7.13 9.14
CA VAL A 74 -13.77 7.07 7.70
C VAL A 74 -14.28 5.69 7.30
N LEU A 75 -15.34 5.65 6.48
CA LEU A 75 -15.79 4.44 5.79
C LEU A 75 -15.97 4.77 4.31
N LEU A 76 -14.99 4.37 3.49
CA LEU A 76 -14.90 4.69 2.08
C LEU A 76 -14.78 3.39 1.27
N ILE A 77 -15.82 3.05 0.54
CA ILE A 77 -15.94 1.77 -0.17
C ILE A 77 -16.12 2.03 -1.66
N GLY A 78 -15.21 1.53 -2.47
CA GLY A 78 -15.36 1.50 -3.93
C GLY A 78 -16.03 0.21 -4.41
N ALA A 79 -16.66 0.27 -5.55
CA ALA A 79 -17.30 -0.89 -6.21
C ALA A 79 -16.32 -1.98 -6.67
N GLY A 80 -15.02 -1.81 -6.43
CA GLY A 80 -13.94 -2.72 -6.76
C GLY A 80 -12.74 -1.98 -7.37
N ARG A 81 -11.53 -2.37 -6.99
CA ARG A 81 -10.29 -1.67 -7.42
C ARG A 81 -10.08 -1.67 -8.94
N ASP A 82 -10.65 -2.60 -9.66
CA ASP A 82 -10.54 -2.64 -11.13
C ASP A 82 -11.60 -1.77 -11.82
N HIS A 83 -12.54 -1.22 -11.05
CA HIS A 83 -13.68 -0.46 -11.54
C HIS A 83 -13.74 0.97 -11.01
N VAL A 84 -13.11 1.25 -9.86
CA VAL A 84 -13.07 2.57 -9.25
C VAL A 84 -11.63 3.06 -9.19
N GLN A 85 -11.36 4.19 -9.83
CA GLN A 85 -10.06 4.85 -9.79
C GLN A 85 -10.22 6.28 -9.28
N ILE A 86 -9.48 6.61 -8.23
CA ILE A 86 -9.25 8.00 -7.80
C ILE A 86 -7.83 8.37 -8.23
N TYR A 87 -7.67 9.43 -9.00
CA TYR A 87 -6.36 9.93 -9.39
C TYR A 87 -6.18 11.40 -9.05
N SER A 88 -4.93 11.80 -8.88
CA SER A 88 -4.56 13.18 -8.62
C SER A 88 -3.32 13.59 -9.41
N ARG A 89 -3.29 14.87 -9.83
CA ARG A 89 -2.15 15.49 -10.53
C ARG A 89 -1.27 16.32 -9.60
N ARG A 90 -1.78 16.70 -8.44
CA ARG A 90 -1.07 17.52 -7.44
C ARG A 90 -1.36 16.98 -6.06
N GLY A 91 -0.33 16.49 -5.36
CA GLY A 91 -0.48 15.79 -4.09
C GLY A 91 -1.02 14.36 -4.24
N GLY A 92 -0.79 13.50 -3.26
CA GLY A 92 -1.28 12.13 -3.28
C GLY A 92 -2.80 12.05 -3.33
N PRO A 93 -3.39 11.09 -4.06
CA PRO A 93 -4.85 10.94 -4.14
C PRO A 93 -5.51 10.50 -2.84
N LEU A 94 -4.78 9.86 -1.90
CA LEU A 94 -5.28 9.55 -0.56
C LEU A 94 -4.29 9.99 0.51
N TYR A 95 -4.79 10.76 1.48
CA TYR A 95 -4.05 11.16 2.67
C TYR A 95 -4.91 10.97 3.92
N LEU A 96 -4.43 10.16 4.85
CA LEU A 96 -5.06 9.87 6.15
C LEU A 96 -4.14 10.38 7.26
N GLN A 97 -4.68 11.22 8.14
CA GLN A 97 -3.93 11.83 9.22
C GLN A 97 -4.70 11.70 10.54
N ARG A 98 -4.12 11.02 11.51
CA ARG A 98 -4.72 10.77 12.83
C ARG A 98 -6.18 10.26 12.74
N VAL A 99 -6.43 9.38 11.77
CA VAL A 99 -7.72 8.71 11.61
C VAL A 99 -7.85 7.65 12.71
N PRO A 100 -8.79 7.79 13.66
CA PRO A 100 -8.85 6.91 14.83
C PRO A 100 -9.44 5.53 14.52
N SER A 101 -10.23 5.42 13.45
CA SER A 101 -10.80 4.15 13.00
C SER A 101 -11.37 4.29 11.58
N GLY A 102 -11.47 3.20 10.85
CA GLY A 102 -12.14 3.22 9.56
C GLY A 102 -11.73 2.10 8.62
N MET A 103 -12.36 2.14 7.46
CA MET A 103 -12.07 1.21 6.36
C MET A 103 -12.06 1.96 5.03
N ILE A 104 -11.04 1.66 4.24
CA ILE A 104 -10.95 2.04 2.83
C ILE A 104 -10.83 0.75 2.03
N SER A 105 -11.70 0.54 1.05
CA SER A 105 -11.72 -0.72 0.29
C SER A 105 -12.14 -0.55 -1.16
N GLY A 106 -11.62 -1.41 -2.04
CA GLY A 106 -12.11 -1.56 -3.41
C GLY A 106 -11.80 -0.39 -4.35
N ILE A 107 -10.69 0.32 -4.17
CA ILE A 107 -10.34 1.53 -4.91
C ILE A 107 -8.90 1.44 -5.44
N THR A 108 -8.69 1.87 -6.68
CA THR A 108 -7.36 2.19 -7.20
C THR A 108 -7.04 3.65 -6.92
N PHE A 109 -5.94 3.90 -6.21
CA PHE A 109 -5.34 5.22 -6.02
C PHE A 109 -4.15 5.37 -6.95
N ARG A 110 -4.21 6.34 -7.87
CA ARG A 110 -3.21 6.57 -8.89
C ARG A 110 -2.70 8.02 -8.84
N TYR A 111 -1.40 8.19 -8.68
CA TYR A 111 -0.79 9.50 -8.77
C TYR A 111 -0.23 9.73 -10.18
N VAL A 112 -0.67 10.80 -10.85
CA VAL A 112 -0.26 11.11 -12.23
C VAL A 112 0.45 12.47 -12.35
N GLY A 113 0.88 13.04 -11.22
CA GLY A 113 1.66 14.27 -11.17
C GLY A 113 3.15 14.04 -11.36
N SER A 114 3.91 15.14 -11.34
CA SER A 114 5.38 15.14 -11.41
C SER A 114 6.06 15.41 -10.07
N ASP A 115 5.32 15.93 -9.09
CA ASP A 115 5.85 16.27 -7.77
C ASP A 115 6.10 15.02 -6.94
N GLN A 116 6.92 15.12 -5.90
CA GLN A 116 7.31 14.00 -5.04
C GLN A 116 6.15 13.60 -4.10
N HIS A 117 5.23 12.76 -4.60
CA HIS A 117 4.12 12.23 -3.82
C HIS A 117 3.94 10.73 -3.98
N SER A 118 3.50 10.10 -2.89
CA SER A 118 3.02 8.72 -2.86
C SER A 118 1.52 8.67 -3.21
N ALA A 119 1.05 7.52 -3.69
CA ALA A 119 -0.37 7.35 -4.00
C ALA A 119 -1.23 7.27 -2.73
N ILE A 120 -0.74 6.64 -1.66
CA ILE A 120 -1.42 6.54 -0.36
C ILE A 120 -0.49 7.00 0.74
N ASN A 121 -0.97 7.90 1.60
CA ASN A 121 -0.25 8.43 2.75
C ASN A 121 -1.05 8.18 4.03
N VAL A 122 -0.41 7.55 5.03
CA VAL A 122 -1.04 7.17 6.31
C VAL A 122 -0.15 7.66 7.45
N LEU A 123 -0.53 8.76 8.08
CA LEU A 123 0.15 9.36 9.22
C LEU A 123 -0.65 9.10 10.51
N ASP A 124 -0.01 8.50 11.52
CA ASP A 124 -0.55 8.33 12.88
C ASP A 124 -2.00 7.82 12.91
N SER A 125 -2.34 6.89 12.02
CA SER A 125 -3.73 6.46 11.82
C SER A 125 -3.96 5.00 12.16
N VAL A 126 -5.17 4.71 12.64
CA VAL A 126 -5.66 3.38 12.98
C VAL A 126 -6.84 3.06 12.05
N CYS A 127 -6.55 2.50 10.89
CA CYS A 127 -7.56 2.18 9.88
C CYS A 127 -7.20 0.91 9.13
N THR A 128 -8.19 0.32 8.48
CA THR A 128 -7.99 -0.81 7.57
C THR A 128 -8.04 -0.32 6.13
N ILE A 129 -7.01 -0.64 5.34
CA ILE A 129 -6.98 -0.43 3.90
C ILE A 129 -6.87 -1.81 3.25
N THR A 130 -7.87 -2.18 2.47
CA THR A 130 -7.96 -3.53 1.91
C THR A 130 -8.49 -3.54 0.49
N GLN A 131 -8.08 -4.54 -0.29
CA GLN A 131 -8.53 -4.72 -1.69
C GLN A 131 -8.37 -3.47 -2.56
N CYS A 132 -7.42 -2.60 -2.21
CA CYS A 132 -7.07 -1.40 -2.96
C CYS A 132 -5.86 -1.66 -3.87
N ARG A 133 -5.65 -0.74 -4.83
CA ARG A 133 -4.40 -0.66 -5.61
C ARG A 133 -3.78 0.71 -5.42
N ALA A 134 -2.46 0.75 -5.20
CA ALA A 134 -1.67 1.98 -5.15
C ALA A 134 -0.62 1.95 -6.27
N THR A 135 -0.66 2.92 -7.17
CA THR A 135 0.17 2.88 -8.38
C THR A 135 0.63 4.26 -8.86
N GLU A 136 1.74 4.26 -9.59
CA GLU A 136 2.34 5.43 -10.25
C GLU A 136 2.77 6.56 -9.29
N GLY A 137 3.00 6.26 -8.01
CA GLY A 137 3.64 7.20 -7.08
C GLY A 137 5.02 7.61 -7.59
N VAL A 138 5.34 8.92 -7.56
CA VAL A 138 6.70 9.43 -7.84
C VAL A 138 7.65 9.10 -6.69
N LEU A 139 7.12 8.96 -5.48
CA LEU A 139 7.76 8.29 -4.35
C LEU A 139 7.25 6.84 -4.27
N SER A 140 7.11 6.34 -3.07
CA SER A 140 6.54 5.01 -2.83
C SER A 140 5.04 4.96 -3.14
N GLY A 141 4.51 3.77 -3.44
CA GLY A 141 3.07 3.60 -3.63
C GLY A 141 2.27 3.93 -2.38
N VAL A 142 2.74 3.41 -1.24
CA VAL A 142 2.14 3.62 0.07
C VAL A 142 3.22 4.04 1.06
N VAL A 143 2.96 5.06 1.86
CA VAL A 143 3.77 5.42 3.02
C VAL A 143 2.92 5.34 4.29
N ILE A 144 3.45 4.65 5.33
CA ILE A 144 2.82 4.51 6.64
C ILE A 144 3.85 4.99 7.66
N TYR A 145 3.55 6.06 8.39
CA TYR A 145 4.53 6.71 9.26
C TYR A 145 3.91 7.38 10.47
N GLY A 146 4.76 7.62 11.45
CA GLY A 146 4.42 8.21 12.73
C GLY A 146 4.24 7.17 13.83
N PRO A 147 4.60 7.52 15.09
CA PRO A 147 4.68 6.57 16.20
C PRO A 147 3.30 6.01 16.62
N GLU A 148 2.19 6.67 16.25
CA GLU A 148 0.83 6.21 16.53
C GLU A 148 0.19 5.45 15.35
N ALA A 149 0.92 5.27 14.23
CA ALA A 149 0.38 4.54 13.09
C ALA A 149 0.26 3.04 13.40
N ARG A 150 -0.97 2.54 13.42
CA ARG A 150 -1.37 1.14 13.67
C ARG A 150 -2.32 0.65 12.57
N ALA A 151 -2.11 1.10 11.34
CA ALA A 151 -2.95 0.73 10.21
C ALA A 151 -2.86 -0.77 9.90
N THR A 152 -3.97 -1.35 9.46
CA THR A 152 -4.00 -2.68 8.84
C THR A 152 -4.05 -2.51 7.33
N PHE A 153 -2.96 -2.87 6.65
CA PHE A 153 -2.84 -2.81 5.19
C PHE A 153 -2.80 -4.24 4.64
N VAL A 154 -3.94 -4.73 4.11
CA VAL A 154 -4.13 -6.15 3.82
C VAL A 154 -4.80 -6.41 2.47
N GLU A 155 -4.31 -7.42 1.74
CA GLU A 155 -4.87 -7.87 0.45
C GLU A 155 -4.89 -6.77 -0.64
N ASN A 156 -3.91 -5.87 -0.59
CA ASN A 156 -3.75 -4.80 -1.56
C ASN A 156 -2.74 -5.16 -2.65
N GLU A 157 -2.78 -4.39 -3.71
CA GLU A 157 -1.85 -4.43 -4.83
C GLU A 157 -1.08 -3.10 -4.89
N VAL A 158 0.24 -3.16 -4.85
CA VAL A 158 1.10 -1.96 -4.84
C VAL A 158 2.15 -2.09 -5.92
N CYS A 159 1.98 -1.36 -7.02
CA CYS A 159 2.74 -1.65 -8.23
C CYS A 159 3.11 -0.40 -9.05
N TYR A 160 4.20 -0.51 -9.80
CA TYR A 160 4.68 0.50 -10.76
C TYR A 160 4.92 1.88 -10.15
N ASN A 161 5.41 1.92 -8.91
CA ASN A 161 5.81 3.16 -8.24
C ASN A 161 7.29 3.41 -8.48
N ARG A 162 7.71 4.69 -8.49
CA ARG A 162 9.11 5.06 -8.82
C ARG A 162 10.10 4.85 -7.68
N GLU A 163 9.63 4.55 -6.49
CA GLU A 163 10.44 4.07 -5.38
C GLU A 163 9.94 2.71 -4.91
N SER A 164 9.73 2.54 -3.61
CA SER A 164 9.24 1.29 -3.04
C SER A 164 7.73 1.13 -3.19
N GLY A 165 7.25 -0.10 -3.17
CA GLY A 165 5.83 -0.35 -3.10
C GLY A 165 5.25 0.21 -1.80
N ILE A 166 5.63 -0.38 -0.67
CA ILE A 166 5.21 0.05 0.67
C ILE A 166 6.44 0.53 1.43
N PHE A 167 6.34 1.69 2.09
CA PHE A 167 7.38 2.22 2.94
C PHE A 167 6.85 2.54 4.34
N VAL A 168 7.44 1.92 5.36
CA VAL A 168 7.09 2.08 6.78
C VAL A 168 8.25 2.75 7.50
N PHE A 169 8.00 3.85 8.23
CA PHE A 169 9.06 4.58 8.92
C PHE A 169 8.55 5.43 10.09
N ALA A 170 9.48 6.13 10.77
CA ALA A 170 9.20 7.05 11.87
C ALA A 170 8.38 6.44 13.01
N GLY A 171 8.73 5.21 13.43
CA GLY A 171 8.12 4.54 14.57
C GLY A 171 6.77 3.86 14.30
N ALA A 172 6.34 3.77 13.06
CA ALA A 172 5.07 3.14 12.70
C ALA A 172 5.07 1.62 12.92
N GLN A 173 3.94 1.07 13.38
CA GLN A 173 3.78 -0.36 13.69
C GLN A 173 2.51 -0.94 13.03
N PRO A 174 2.38 -0.85 11.71
CA PRO A 174 1.22 -1.38 11.00
C PRO A 174 1.29 -2.90 10.86
N ARG A 175 0.13 -3.50 10.62
CA ARG A 175 0.04 -4.86 10.06
C ARG A 175 0.00 -4.77 8.54
N VAL A 176 1.03 -5.27 7.87
CA VAL A 176 1.16 -5.33 6.41
C VAL A 176 1.09 -6.78 5.97
N ALA A 177 -0.06 -7.24 5.46
CA ALA A 177 -0.24 -8.66 5.23
C ALA A 177 -0.93 -8.99 3.90
N LYS A 178 -0.51 -10.09 3.26
CA LYS A 178 -1.11 -10.63 2.04
C LYS A 178 -1.17 -9.62 0.87
N ASN A 179 -0.26 -8.66 0.83
CA ASN A 179 -0.19 -7.69 -0.24
C ASN A 179 0.69 -8.23 -1.38
N GLN A 180 0.42 -7.76 -2.60
CA GLN A 180 1.26 -7.99 -3.77
C GLN A 180 1.98 -6.68 -4.11
N CYS A 181 3.31 -6.68 -4.01
CA CYS A 181 4.17 -5.54 -4.26
C CYS A 181 5.10 -5.84 -5.44
N TYR A 182 4.82 -5.28 -6.63
CA TYR A 182 5.56 -5.64 -7.83
C TYR A 182 5.79 -4.49 -8.81
N GLY A 183 6.82 -4.64 -9.64
CA GLY A 183 7.14 -3.66 -10.67
C GLY A 183 7.52 -2.28 -10.13
N ASN A 184 7.86 -2.17 -8.84
CA ASN A 184 8.32 -0.92 -8.25
C ASN A 184 9.80 -0.72 -8.56
N HIS A 185 10.25 0.55 -8.70
CA HIS A 185 11.62 0.82 -9.11
C HIS A 185 12.65 0.54 -8.02
N HIS A 186 12.26 0.49 -6.75
CA HIS A 186 13.18 0.10 -5.67
C HIS A 186 12.76 -1.23 -5.07
N PHE A 187 12.12 -1.23 -3.92
CA PHE A 187 11.77 -2.42 -3.15
C PHE A 187 10.28 -2.70 -3.20
N GLY A 188 9.90 -3.98 -3.01
CA GLY A 188 8.50 -4.30 -2.77
C GLY A 188 8.00 -3.68 -1.47
N LEU A 189 8.79 -3.86 -0.39
CA LEU A 189 8.52 -3.32 0.94
C LEU A 189 9.82 -2.79 1.55
N ALA A 190 9.79 -1.62 2.19
CA ALA A 190 10.92 -1.06 2.91
C ALA A 190 10.50 -0.62 4.32
N VAL A 191 11.35 -0.85 5.31
CA VAL A 191 11.15 -0.44 6.71
C VAL A 191 12.39 0.30 7.20
N ARG A 192 12.19 1.45 7.84
CA ARG A 192 13.26 2.31 8.32
C ARG A 192 12.91 2.90 9.69
N ASP A 193 13.94 3.29 10.41
CA ASP A 193 13.97 4.04 11.66
C ASP A 193 13.66 3.22 12.92
N PRO A 194 14.27 3.61 14.04
CA PRO A 194 13.99 3.02 15.35
C PRO A 194 12.51 3.10 15.71
N GLY A 195 12.00 2.07 16.38
CA GLY A 195 10.60 1.96 16.78
C GLY A 195 9.64 1.61 15.66
N SER A 196 10.09 1.60 14.39
CA SER A 196 9.31 1.03 13.29
C SER A 196 9.32 -0.49 13.40
N HIS A 197 8.14 -1.08 13.66
CA HIS A 197 7.98 -2.51 13.92
C HIS A 197 6.71 -3.07 13.23
N PRO A 198 6.64 -3.05 11.89
CA PRO A 198 5.49 -3.64 11.20
C PRO A 198 5.45 -5.17 11.34
N GLU A 199 4.23 -5.71 11.37
CA GLU A 199 3.98 -7.12 11.10
C GLU A 199 3.88 -7.34 9.59
N CYS A 200 4.92 -7.84 8.94
CA CYS A 200 4.96 -8.15 7.51
C CYS A 200 4.74 -9.65 7.30
N VAL A 201 3.51 -10.05 6.97
CA VAL A 201 3.12 -11.46 6.92
C VAL A 201 2.46 -11.83 5.59
N ARG A 202 2.95 -12.89 4.95
CA ARG A 202 2.38 -13.43 3.70
C ARG A 202 2.30 -12.42 2.56
N ASN A 203 3.20 -11.44 2.50
CA ASN A 203 3.28 -10.56 1.36
C ASN A 203 4.05 -11.22 0.21
N VAL A 204 3.71 -10.85 -1.02
CA VAL A 204 4.42 -11.30 -2.22
C VAL A 204 5.09 -10.09 -2.85
N CYS A 205 6.43 -10.03 -2.78
CA CYS A 205 7.26 -8.98 -3.36
C CYS A 205 8.01 -9.54 -4.56
N HIS A 206 7.60 -9.18 -5.78
CA HIS A 206 8.21 -9.76 -6.98
C HIS A 206 8.43 -8.73 -8.09
N SER A 207 9.35 -9.03 -8.98
CA SER A 207 9.60 -8.21 -10.19
C SER A 207 9.91 -6.74 -9.88
N ASN A 208 10.42 -6.43 -8.69
CA ASN A 208 10.88 -5.09 -8.34
C ASN A 208 12.30 -4.87 -8.87
N LEU A 209 12.65 -3.61 -9.25
CA LEU A 209 13.94 -3.33 -9.90
C LEU A 209 15.13 -3.39 -8.92
N LEU A 210 14.91 -3.43 -7.63
CA LEU A 210 15.95 -3.73 -6.65
C LEU A 210 15.64 -5.05 -5.95
N SER A 211 15.20 -5.04 -4.72
CA SER A 211 14.98 -6.24 -3.92
C SER A 211 13.54 -6.38 -3.43
N GLY A 212 13.21 -7.55 -2.90
CA GLY A 212 11.87 -7.80 -2.38
C GLY A 212 11.57 -6.95 -1.15
N ILE A 213 12.38 -7.10 -0.09
CA ILE A 213 12.22 -6.39 1.18
C ILE A 213 13.54 -5.70 1.57
N LEU A 214 13.45 -4.51 2.17
CA LEU A 214 14.58 -3.78 2.79
C LEU A 214 14.27 -3.45 4.23
N LEU A 215 15.23 -3.73 5.16
CA LEU A 215 15.26 -3.20 6.52
C LEU A 215 16.53 -2.38 6.72
N PHE A 216 16.43 -1.15 7.31
CA PHE A 216 17.59 -0.31 7.54
C PHE A 216 17.37 0.73 8.65
N HIS A 217 18.46 1.36 9.13
CA HIS A 217 18.43 2.39 10.18
C HIS A 217 17.69 1.94 11.43
N HIS A 218 18.19 0.89 12.11
CA HIS A 218 17.63 0.36 13.35
C HIS A 218 16.16 -0.07 13.28
N ALA A 219 15.64 -0.33 12.08
CA ALA A 219 14.28 -0.83 11.93
C ALA A 219 14.14 -2.22 12.54
N GLU A 220 12.98 -2.49 13.10
CA GLU A 220 12.54 -3.79 13.53
C GLU A 220 11.41 -4.25 12.60
N ALA A 221 11.17 -5.55 12.48
CA ALA A 221 10.02 -6.06 11.72
C ALA A 221 9.76 -7.52 12.03
N LEU A 222 8.50 -7.91 12.14
CA LEU A 222 8.11 -9.31 12.06
C LEU A 222 8.00 -9.70 10.58
N LEU A 223 8.83 -10.66 10.13
CA LEU A 223 8.88 -11.15 8.75
C LEU A 223 8.54 -12.65 8.70
N LEU A 224 7.28 -12.99 8.41
CA LEU A 224 6.82 -14.38 8.35
C LEU A 224 6.09 -14.70 7.05
N ASP A 225 6.37 -15.85 6.48
CA ASP A 225 5.69 -16.39 5.29
C ASP A 225 5.70 -15.44 4.08
N ASN A 226 6.59 -14.44 4.01
CA ASN A 226 6.68 -13.57 2.84
C ASN A 226 7.35 -14.31 1.68
N THR A 227 6.93 -14.01 0.47
CA THR A 227 7.54 -14.50 -0.76
C THR A 227 8.21 -13.36 -1.49
N CYS A 228 9.55 -13.43 -1.64
CA CYS A 228 10.33 -12.46 -2.42
C CYS A 228 11.01 -13.22 -3.56
N ARG A 229 10.53 -13.04 -4.79
CA ARG A 229 11.02 -13.75 -5.97
C ARG A 229 11.09 -12.85 -7.19
N ASP A 230 11.93 -13.22 -8.13
CA ASP A 230 12.03 -12.54 -9.44
C ASP A 230 12.32 -11.03 -9.32
N ASN A 231 12.87 -10.55 -8.19
CA ASN A 231 13.37 -9.19 -8.05
C ASN A 231 14.75 -9.10 -8.69
N GLN A 232 15.17 -7.93 -9.16
CA GLN A 232 16.44 -7.84 -9.91
C GLN A 232 17.70 -8.04 -9.06
N HIS A 233 17.59 -7.90 -7.72
CA HIS A 233 18.73 -8.09 -6.83
C HIS A 233 18.49 -9.24 -5.84
N TRP A 234 18.09 -8.92 -4.60
CA TRP A 234 17.98 -9.87 -3.49
C TRP A 234 16.51 -10.12 -3.10
N GLY A 235 16.28 -11.23 -2.42
CA GLY A 235 14.99 -11.43 -1.75
C GLY A 235 14.80 -10.45 -0.60
N LEU A 236 15.79 -10.37 0.32
CA LEU A 236 15.80 -9.51 1.49
C LEU A 236 17.17 -8.83 1.62
N VAL A 237 17.14 -7.53 1.89
CA VAL A 237 18.33 -6.71 2.21
C VAL A 237 18.15 -6.10 3.59
N MET A 238 19.21 -6.07 4.39
CA MET A 238 19.18 -5.42 5.70
C MET A 238 20.51 -4.78 6.06
N THR A 239 20.46 -3.75 6.92
CA THR A 239 21.67 -3.23 7.55
C THR A 239 22.00 -3.99 8.84
N PRO A 240 23.28 -3.97 9.29
CA PRO A 240 23.71 -4.70 10.48
C PRO A 240 22.99 -4.30 11.78
N ASP A 241 22.51 -3.07 11.85
CA ASP A 241 21.84 -2.44 12.99
C ASP A 241 20.33 -2.73 13.10
N THR A 242 19.79 -3.57 12.23
CA THR A 242 18.35 -3.94 12.24
C THR A 242 18.07 -5.18 13.07
N HIS A 243 16.86 -5.26 13.62
CA HIS A 243 16.42 -6.32 14.54
C HIS A 243 15.13 -7.01 14.04
N PRO A 244 15.22 -7.91 13.06
CA PRO A 244 14.06 -8.64 12.57
C PRO A 244 13.61 -9.73 13.55
N THR A 245 12.33 -10.09 13.45
CA THR A 245 11.75 -11.29 14.04
C THR A 245 11.18 -12.16 12.89
N PRO A 246 11.53 -13.42 12.75
CA PRO A 246 12.50 -14.17 13.58
C PRO A 246 13.94 -13.64 13.42
N PRO A 247 14.89 -14.14 14.24
CA PRO A 247 16.30 -13.80 14.11
C PRO A 247 16.86 -14.03 12.70
N ARG A 248 17.95 -13.36 12.35
CA ARG A 248 18.50 -13.35 10.97
C ARG A 248 18.75 -14.74 10.40
N GLU A 249 19.22 -15.66 11.23
CA GLU A 249 19.50 -17.06 10.87
C GLU A 249 18.26 -17.82 10.42
N ASP A 250 17.09 -17.46 10.91
CA ASP A 250 15.82 -18.12 10.61
C ASP A 250 15.00 -17.43 9.49
N LEU A 251 15.43 -16.26 9.01
CA LEU A 251 14.68 -15.50 8.01
C LEU A 251 14.50 -16.24 6.69
N VAL A 252 15.50 -17.00 6.27
CA VAL A 252 15.46 -17.76 5.00
C VAL A 252 14.54 -18.98 5.09
N THR A 253 14.37 -19.54 6.28
CA THR A 253 13.46 -20.66 6.52
C THR A 253 12.02 -20.21 6.80
N SER A 254 11.86 -19.01 7.35
CA SER A 254 10.57 -18.42 7.67
C SER A 254 9.94 -17.62 6.52
N ASN A 255 10.66 -17.49 5.40
CA ASN A 255 10.20 -16.78 4.22
C ASN A 255 10.69 -17.49 2.95
N VAL A 256 10.00 -17.31 1.83
CA VAL A 256 10.44 -17.77 0.51
C VAL A 256 11.18 -16.62 -0.19
N LEU A 257 12.51 -16.69 -0.23
CA LEU A 257 13.37 -15.59 -0.73
C LEU A 257 14.06 -15.91 -2.08
N LEU A 258 13.60 -16.89 -2.82
CA LEU A 258 14.14 -17.33 -4.11
C LEU A 258 13.01 -17.62 -5.12
N PRO A 259 13.28 -17.53 -6.44
CA PRO A 259 14.57 -17.11 -7.04
C PRO A 259 14.72 -15.58 -7.09
N ASN A 260 15.94 -15.10 -6.85
CA ASN A 260 16.36 -13.72 -7.12
C ASN A 260 17.83 -13.77 -7.62
N PRO A 261 18.25 -12.97 -8.62
CA PRO A 261 19.57 -13.14 -9.28
C PRO A 261 20.77 -13.04 -8.35
N ARG A 262 20.72 -12.22 -7.32
CA ARG A 262 21.82 -12.07 -6.35
C ARG A 262 21.68 -12.99 -5.13
N GLY A 263 20.51 -13.60 -4.91
CA GLY A 263 20.27 -14.57 -3.83
C GLY A 263 19.14 -14.21 -2.88
N SER A 264 19.08 -14.95 -1.76
CA SER A 264 17.99 -14.84 -0.77
C SER A 264 18.11 -13.61 0.11
N LEU A 265 19.25 -13.46 0.79
CA LEU A 265 19.47 -12.48 1.86
C LEU A 265 20.88 -11.88 1.77
N VAL A 266 21.00 -10.60 2.01
CA VAL A 266 22.26 -9.90 2.24
C VAL A 266 22.16 -8.95 3.44
N VAL A 267 23.25 -8.86 4.21
CA VAL A 267 23.46 -7.84 5.24
C VAL A 267 24.58 -6.91 4.76
N THR A 268 24.30 -5.63 4.63
CA THR A 268 25.23 -4.63 4.08
C THR A 268 25.12 -3.30 4.80
N GLU A 269 26.23 -2.62 5.00
CA GLU A 269 26.24 -1.28 5.63
C GLU A 269 25.70 -0.18 4.72
N GLN A 270 25.68 -0.41 3.41
CA GLN A 270 25.27 0.59 2.41
C GLN A 270 24.17 0.07 1.46
N PRO A 271 22.96 -0.20 1.97
CA PRO A 271 21.93 -0.84 1.17
C PRO A 271 21.44 -0.03 -0.04
N LEU A 272 21.66 1.27 -0.06
CA LEU A 272 21.21 2.15 -1.15
C LEU A 272 22.34 2.52 -2.13
N ALA A 273 23.62 2.55 -1.69
CA ALA A 273 24.75 2.93 -2.54
C ALA A 273 25.15 1.83 -3.53
N ASP A 274 25.01 0.56 -3.12
CA ASP A 274 25.38 -0.62 -3.93
C ASP A 274 24.22 -1.13 -4.80
N ILE A 275 23.04 -0.55 -4.64
CA ILE A 275 21.80 -1.04 -5.25
C ILE A 275 21.37 -0.17 -6.43
N GLY A 276 21.92 1.04 -6.55
CA GLY A 276 21.62 2.02 -7.60
C GLY A 276 22.71 2.22 -8.66
N ARG A 277 23.70 1.31 -8.76
CA ARG A 277 24.72 1.31 -9.82
C ARG A 277 24.74 0.03 -10.63
#